data_d34d9574a1665728f27f71b5ea36e0cb
#
_entry.id   d34d9574a1665728f27f71b5ea36e0cb
#
_cell.length_a   1.000
_cell.length_b   1.000
_cell.length_c   1.000
_cell.angle_alpha   90.00
_cell.angle_beta   90.00
_cell.angle_gamma   90.00
#
_symmetry.space_group_name_H-M   'P 1'
#
loop_
_entity.id
_entity.type
_entity.pdbx_description
1 polymer ?
#
loop_
_entity_poly.entity_id
_entity_poly.type
_entity_poly.pdbx_seq_one_letter_code
_entity_poly.pdbx_strand_id
1 'polypeptide(L)'
;RLKSDSAPIDREYLSKAFVKKSKKARRLTDDEVFERAKNANTRTGFRTISSKQYNRNPWVAEHAKRVAQGICQLCDDPAPFKDKHGEPFLETHHIKWMAKDGKDTIENTIALCPNCHRRMHILNDASDVQLLITKKR
;
A
#
# COMPACT_ATOMS: atom_id res chain seq x y z
N ARG A 1 -7.17 10.10 -18.56
CA ARG A 1 -7.75 9.83 -17.26
C ARG A 1 -6.66 9.42 -16.28
N LEU A 2 -6.54 10.16 -15.21
CA LEU A 2 -5.59 9.82 -14.15
C LEU A 2 -6.00 8.50 -13.52
N LYS A 3 -5.16 7.51 -13.69
CA LYS A 3 -5.24 6.32 -12.83
C LYS A 3 -4.88 6.80 -11.43
N SER A 4 -5.73 6.54 -10.48
CA SER A 4 -5.40 6.83 -9.10
C SER A 4 -4.12 6.06 -8.76
N ASP A 5 -3.20 6.69 -8.07
CA ASP A 5 -1.97 6.09 -7.60
C ASP A 5 -2.22 5.08 -6.46
N SER A 6 -3.36 4.47 -6.46
CA SER A 6 -3.81 3.58 -5.39
C SER A 6 -3.43 2.14 -5.64
N ALA A 7 -2.22 1.90 -6.09
CA ALA A 7 -1.71 0.55 -6.31
C ALA A 7 -1.84 -0.41 -5.10
N PRO A 8 -1.82 0.05 -3.85
CA PRO A 8 -1.99 -0.86 -2.71
C PRO A 8 -3.36 -1.47 -2.54
N ILE A 9 -4.35 -0.98 -3.25
CA ILE A 9 -5.76 -1.29 -3.03
C ILE A 9 -6.15 -2.68 -3.50
N ASP A 10 -5.41 -3.26 -4.42
CA ASP A 10 -5.79 -4.52 -5.06
C ASP A 10 -6.02 -5.66 -4.08
N ARG A 11 -5.34 -5.65 -2.95
CA ARG A 11 -5.47 -6.72 -1.95
C ARG A 11 -6.74 -6.63 -1.12
N GLU A 12 -7.27 -5.45 -0.95
CA GLU A 12 -8.50 -5.25 -0.20
C GLU A 12 -9.72 -5.83 -0.93
N TYR A 13 -9.58 -6.03 -2.25
CA TYR A 13 -10.65 -6.52 -3.09
C TYR A 13 -10.56 -8.00 -3.43
N LEU A 14 -9.67 -8.73 -2.80
CA LEU A 14 -9.63 -10.17 -2.96
C LEU A 14 -10.93 -10.77 -2.42
N SER A 15 -11.54 -11.64 -3.21
CA SER A 15 -12.79 -12.27 -2.81
C SER A 15 -12.60 -13.15 -1.56
N LYS A 16 -13.67 -13.31 -0.80
CA LYS A 16 -13.67 -14.25 0.34
C LYS A 16 -13.32 -15.66 -0.10
N ALA A 17 -13.77 -16.07 -1.29
CA ALA A 17 -13.44 -17.37 -1.87
C ALA A 17 -11.94 -17.50 -2.14
N PHE A 18 -11.31 -16.46 -2.70
CA PHE A 18 -9.86 -16.44 -2.92
C PHE A 18 -9.08 -16.57 -1.61
N VAL A 19 -9.45 -15.80 -0.60
CA VAL A 19 -8.79 -15.81 0.71
C VAL A 19 -8.89 -17.20 1.34
N LYS A 20 -10.07 -17.81 1.30
CA LYS A 20 -10.31 -19.15 1.85
C LYS A 20 -9.47 -20.20 1.13
N LYS A 21 -9.47 -20.18 -0.20
CA LYS A 21 -8.67 -21.11 -1.02
C LYS A 21 -7.18 -20.91 -0.80
N SER A 22 -6.73 -19.67 -0.64
CA SER A 22 -5.33 -19.37 -0.35
C SER A 22 -4.88 -19.98 0.97
N LYS A 23 -5.71 -19.94 2.01
CA LYS A 23 -5.41 -20.60 3.29
C LYS A 23 -5.28 -22.10 3.13
N LYS A 24 -6.16 -22.73 2.34
CA LYS A 24 -6.04 -24.14 2.02
C LYS A 24 -4.76 -24.47 1.26
N ALA A 25 -4.46 -23.67 0.23
CA ALA A 25 -3.28 -23.85 -0.59
C ALA A 25 -1.99 -23.83 0.22
N ARG A 26 -1.89 -22.94 1.20
CA ARG A 26 -0.70 -22.84 2.06
C ARG A 26 -0.44 -24.10 2.91
N ARG A 27 -1.43 -24.95 3.09
CA ARG A 27 -1.30 -26.21 3.87
C ARG A 27 -0.93 -27.40 3.01
N LEU A 28 -0.94 -27.25 1.69
CA LEU A 28 -0.60 -28.32 0.77
C LEU A 28 0.91 -28.42 0.59
N THR A 29 1.36 -29.60 0.16
CA THR A 29 2.76 -29.78 -0.26
C THR A 29 3.02 -29.03 -1.57
N ASP A 30 4.30 -28.83 -1.89
CA ASP A 30 4.69 -28.19 -3.14
C ASP A 30 4.16 -28.97 -4.37
N ASP A 31 4.25 -30.30 -4.34
CA ASP A 31 3.74 -31.13 -5.44
C ASP A 31 2.23 -31.00 -5.60
N GLU A 32 1.48 -30.99 -4.50
CA GLU A 32 0.03 -30.80 -4.55
C GLU A 32 -0.35 -29.44 -5.12
N VAL A 33 0.34 -28.38 -4.71
CA VAL A 33 0.12 -27.02 -5.22
C VAL A 33 0.45 -26.99 -6.71
N PHE A 34 1.60 -27.57 -7.10
CA PHE A 34 2.01 -27.62 -8.50
C PHE A 34 0.96 -28.30 -9.38
N GLU A 35 0.49 -29.47 -9.00
CA GLU A 35 -0.50 -30.22 -9.78
C GLU A 35 -1.83 -29.46 -9.89
N ARG A 36 -2.29 -28.86 -8.83
CA ARG A 36 -3.52 -28.05 -8.86
C ARG A 36 -3.36 -26.81 -9.72
N ALA A 37 -2.21 -26.13 -9.64
CA ALA A 37 -1.93 -24.95 -10.44
C ALA A 37 -1.82 -25.30 -11.93
N LYS A 38 -1.13 -26.40 -12.27
CA LYS A 38 -0.98 -26.89 -13.62
C LYS A 38 -2.34 -27.21 -14.27
N ASN A 39 -3.24 -27.82 -13.52
CA ASN A 39 -4.54 -28.27 -14.01
C ASN A 39 -5.65 -27.22 -13.81
N ALA A 40 -5.31 -26.03 -13.33
CA ALA A 40 -6.28 -24.98 -13.12
C ALA A 40 -6.80 -24.42 -14.44
N ASN A 41 -8.02 -23.87 -14.39
CA ASN A 41 -8.58 -23.16 -15.53
C ASN A 41 -7.74 -21.93 -15.85
N THR A 42 -7.30 -21.81 -17.11
CA THR A 42 -6.47 -20.68 -17.57
C THR A 42 -7.28 -19.41 -17.80
N ARG A 43 -8.59 -19.49 -17.90
CA ARG A 43 -9.47 -18.34 -18.07
C ARG A 43 -9.85 -17.79 -16.71
N THR A 44 -9.45 -16.56 -16.45
CA THR A 44 -9.67 -15.93 -15.14
C THR A 44 -11.03 -15.26 -15.00
N GLY A 45 -11.59 -14.76 -16.11
CA GLY A 45 -12.77 -13.92 -16.04
C GLY A 45 -12.50 -12.62 -15.27
N PHE A 46 -13.54 -11.94 -14.89
CA PHE A 46 -13.45 -10.72 -14.08
C PHE A 46 -14.75 -10.52 -13.29
N ARG A 47 -14.67 -9.66 -12.31
CA ARG A 47 -15.83 -9.16 -11.58
C ARG A 47 -15.72 -7.65 -11.42
N THR A 48 -16.87 -6.98 -11.40
CA THR A 48 -16.92 -5.55 -11.14
C THR A 48 -17.10 -5.30 -9.66
N ILE A 49 -16.33 -4.38 -9.12
CA ILE A 49 -16.42 -3.98 -7.73
C ILE A 49 -16.64 -2.47 -7.65
N SER A 50 -17.20 -2.02 -6.54
CA SER A 50 -17.40 -0.62 -6.24
C SER A 50 -16.62 -0.27 -4.97
N SER A 51 -15.93 0.85 -4.99
CA SER A 51 -15.16 1.31 -3.83
C SER A 51 -15.20 2.83 -3.71
N LYS A 52 -14.96 3.31 -2.49
CA LYS A 52 -14.78 4.73 -2.23
C LYS A 52 -13.32 5.12 -2.45
N GLN A 53 -13.12 6.25 -3.09
CA GLN A 53 -11.81 6.89 -3.19
C GLN A 53 -11.91 8.27 -2.57
N TYR A 54 -10.97 8.57 -1.68
CA TYR A 54 -10.91 9.88 -1.04
C TYR A 54 -10.15 10.86 -1.93
N ASN A 55 -10.69 12.07 -2.07
CA ASN A 55 -9.96 13.14 -2.73
C ASN A 55 -8.74 13.50 -1.89
N ARG A 56 -7.63 13.76 -2.58
CA ARG A 56 -6.37 14.13 -1.92
C ARG A 56 -5.93 15.51 -2.38
N ASN A 57 -5.33 16.24 -1.45
CA ASN A 57 -4.76 17.54 -1.72
C ASN A 57 -3.32 17.38 -2.25
N PRO A 58 -3.04 17.74 -3.51
CA PRO A 58 -1.70 17.57 -4.07
C PRO A 58 -0.63 18.42 -3.37
N TRP A 59 -1.01 19.54 -2.75
CA TRP A 59 -0.08 20.37 -2.00
C TRP A 59 0.43 19.66 -0.74
N VAL A 60 -0.46 18.96 -0.04
CA VAL A 60 -0.10 18.15 1.14
C VAL A 60 0.85 17.02 0.74
N ALA A 61 0.55 16.33 -0.35
CA ALA A 61 1.37 15.24 -0.85
C ALA A 61 2.77 15.73 -1.26
N GLU A 62 2.85 16.82 -1.99
CA GLU A 62 4.12 17.39 -2.41
C GLU A 62 4.96 17.85 -1.21
N HIS A 63 4.32 18.48 -0.23
CA HIS A 63 5.00 18.90 0.99
C HIS A 63 5.63 17.70 1.72
N ALA A 64 4.88 16.62 1.90
CA ALA A 64 5.38 15.41 2.56
C ALA A 64 6.61 14.84 1.83
N LYS A 65 6.57 14.79 0.50
CA LYS A 65 7.69 14.30 -0.30
C LYS A 65 8.92 15.19 -0.20
N ARG A 66 8.74 16.50 -0.19
CA ARG A 66 9.85 17.46 -0.02
C ARG A 66 10.51 17.34 1.35
N VAL A 67 9.71 17.21 2.38
CA VAL A 67 10.23 17.00 3.75
C VAL A 67 11.07 15.73 3.83
N ALA A 68 10.64 14.66 3.16
CA ALA A 68 11.34 13.38 3.17
C ALA A 68 12.68 13.40 2.43
N GLN A 69 12.87 14.31 1.46
CA GLN A 69 14.12 14.44 0.70
C GLN A 69 14.62 13.11 0.10
N GLY A 70 13.70 12.33 -0.45
CA GLY A 70 14.02 11.06 -1.08
C GLY A 70 14.31 9.91 -0.14
N ILE A 71 14.08 10.08 1.16
CA ILE A 71 14.34 9.07 2.20
C ILE A 71 13.01 8.61 2.79
N CYS A 72 12.80 7.31 2.87
CA CYS A 72 11.63 6.75 3.54
C CYS A 72 11.63 7.14 5.02
N GLN A 73 10.55 7.73 5.49
CA GLN A 73 10.50 8.21 6.87
C GLN A 73 10.15 7.12 7.90
N LEU A 74 9.96 5.88 7.48
CA LEU A 74 9.84 4.75 8.41
C LEU A 74 11.15 3.96 8.54
N CYS A 75 11.72 3.50 7.43
CA CYS A 75 12.94 2.69 7.47
C CYS A 75 14.24 3.48 7.31
N ASP A 76 14.15 4.75 6.97
CA ASP A 76 15.28 5.66 6.73
C ASP A 76 16.19 5.26 5.54
N ASP A 77 15.72 4.34 4.71
CA ASP A 77 16.41 3.99 3.47
C ASP A 77 16.04 4.97 2.34
N PRO A 78 16.93 5.17 1.36
CA PRO A 78 16.58 5.92 0.17
C PRO A 78 15.39 5.30 -0.57
N ALA A 79 14.66 6.12 -1.31
CA ALA A 79 13.62 5.64 -2.21
C ALA A 79 14.19 4.53 -3.11
N PRO A 80 13.42 3.45 -3.38
CA PRO A 80 13.94 2.26 -4.06
C PRO A 80 14.32 2.52 -5.52
N PHE A 81 13.74 3.54 -6.13
CA PHE A 81 14.04 3.92 -7.51
C PHE A 81 13.57 5.35 -7.75
N LYS A 82 13.97 5.91 -8.88
CA LYS A 82 13.44 7.17 -9.37
C LYS A 82 12.35 6.89 -10.41
N ASP A 83 11.30 7.70 -10.39
CA ASP A 83 10.26 7.59 -11.39
C ASP A 83 10.76 8.07 -12.77
N LYS A 84 9.88 8.00 -13.78
CA LYS A 84 10.25 8.40 -15.15
C LYS A 84 10.55 9.89 -15.30
N HIS A 85 10.26 10.71 -14.30
CA HIS A 85 10.61 12.13 -14.26
C HIS A 85 11.88 12.41 -13.48
N GLY A 86 12.57 11.36 -13.00
CA GLY A 86 13.79 11.48 -12.20
C GLY A 86 13.58 11.79 -10.74
N GLU A 87 12.34 11.74 -10.26
CA GLU A 87 12.02 12.00 -8.86
C GLU A 87 12.13 10.72 -8.02
N PRO A 88 12.65 10.81 -6.79
CA PRO A 88 12.66 9.66 -5.88
C PRO A 88 11.24 9.15 -5.66
N PHE A 89 11.04 7.84 -5.83
CA PHE A 89 9.71 7.27 -5.70
C PHE A 89 9.38 6.99 -4.24
N LEU A 90 8.57 7.86 -3.66
CA LEU A 90 7.97 7.68 -2.34
C LEU A 90 6.45 7.84 -2.46
N GLU A 91 5.74 7.20 -1.57
CA GLU A 91 4.29 7.27 -1.50
C GLU A 91 3.87 8.03 -0.24
N THR A 92 2.83 8.85 -0.35
CA THR A 92 2.31 9.54 0.83
C THR A 92 1.40 8.62 1.62
N HIS A 93 1.54 8.66 2.93
CA HIS A 93 0.79 7.85 3.86
C HIS A 93 0.13 8.73 4.91
N HIS A 94 -1.15 8.49 5.17
CA HIS A 94 -1.88 9.13 6.26
C HIS A 94 -1.69 8.30 7.52
N ILE A 95 -1.04 8.87 8.52
CA ILE A 95 -0.70 8.14 9.76
C ILE A 95 -1.99 7.66 10.43
N LYS A 96 -2.96 8.54 10.60
CA LYS A 96 -4.34 8.13 10.88
C LYS A 96 -5.06 7.98 9.55
N TRP A 97 -5.55 6.80 9.27
CA TRP A 97 -6.15 6.48 7.99
C TRP A 97 -7.38 7.33 7.71
N MET A 98 -7.54 7.75 6.46
CA MET A 98 -8.71 8.54 6.03
C MET A 98 -10.00 7.77 6.24
N ALA A 99 -9.99 6.46 6.07
CA ALA A 99 -11.14 5.59 6.36
C ALA A 99 -11.48 5.53 7.87
N LYS A 100 -10.60 6.02 8.74
CA LYS A 100 -10.77 6.12 10.19
C LYS A 100 -10.81 7.58 10.64
N ASP A 101 -11.37 8.46 9.82
CA ASP A 101 -11.47 9.91 10.06
C ASP A 101 -10.14 10.65 10.10
N GLY A 102 -9.08 10.07 9.56
CA GLY A 102 -7.81 10.76 9.36
C GLY A 102 -7.96 11.88 8.35
N LYS A 103 -7.31 13.00 8.60
CA LYS A 103 -7.39 14.18 7.73
C LYS A 103 -6.23 14.21 6.75
N ASP A 104 -6.48 14.79 5.57
CA ASP A 104 -5.44 15.04 4.58
C ASP A 104 -4.76 16.38 4.89
N THR A 105 -3.88 16.35 5.88
CA THR A 105 -3.17 17.52 6.42
C THR A 105 -1.68 17.23 6.50
N ILE A 106 -0.89 18.30 6.58
CA ILE A 106 0.56 18.21 6.78
C ILE A 106 0.89 17.35 8.01
N GLU A 107 0.15 17.55 9.09
CA GLU A 107 0.40 16.88 10.37
C GLU A 107 0.14 15.36 10.31
N ASN A 108 -0.72 14.93 9.42
CA ASN A 108 -1.13 13.53 9.30
C ASN A 108 -0.52 12.81 8.09
N THR A 109 0.29 13.48 7.29
CA THR A 109 0.81 12.94 6.05
C THR A 109 2.32 12.84 6.07
N ILE A 110 2.84 11.68 5.69
CA ILE A 110 4.27 11.37 5.71
C ILE A 110 4.62 10.59 4.44
N ALA A 111 5.88 10.59 4.03
CA ALA A 111 6.31 9.93 2.82
C ALA A 111 7.10 8.65 3.13
N LEU A 112 6.69 7.55 2.54
CA LEU A 112 7.25 6.23 2.77
C LEU A 112 7.64 5.56 1.47
N CYS A 113 8.61 4.64 1.52
CA CYS A 113 8.84 3.75 0.38
C CYS A 113 7.64 2.80 0.21
N PRO A 114 7.45 2.21 -0.98
CA PRO A 114 6.31 1.33 -1.24
C PRO A 114 6.21 0.16 -0.26
N ASN A 115 7.35 -0.41 0.14
CA ASN A 115 7.38 -1.52 1.08
C ASN A 115 6.86 -1.12 2.46
N CYS A 116 7.35 0.00 2.98
CA CYS A 116 6.91 0.50 4.29
C CYS A 116 5.46 0.96 4.25
N HIS A 117 5.03 1.60 3.17
CA HIS A 117 3.64 2.00 3.01
C HIS A 117 2.71 0.78 3.03
N ARG A 118 3.06 -0.26 2.28
CA ARG A 118 2.30 -1.51 2.28
C ARG A 118 2.30 -2.16 3.67
N ARG A 119 3.44 -2.18 4.34
CA ARG A 119 3.56 -2.70 5.70
C ARG A 119 2.62 -1.99 6.67
N MET A 120 2.52 -0.66 6.58
CA MET A 120 1.60 0.10 7.41
C MET A 120 0.15 -0.29 7.16
N HIS A 121 -0.23 -0.56 5.91
CA HIS A 121 -1.59 -0.95 5.58
C HIS A 121 -1.92 -2.40 5.95
N ILE A 122 -0.93 -3.28 5.98
CA ILE A 122 -1.14 -4.70 6.32
C ILE A 122 -1.05 -4.93 7.82
N LEU A 123 -0.03 -4.40 8.47
CA LEU A 123 0.25 -4.66 9.88
C LEU A 123 -0.27 -3.56 10.80
N ASN A 124 -0.15 -2.31 10.38
CA ASN A 124 -0.44 -1.13 11.21
C ASN A 124 0.12 -1.28 12.62
N ASP A 125 1.35 -1.75 12.72
CA ASP A 125 2.01 -2.02 14.00
C ASP A 125 2.08 -0.74 14.85
N ALA A 126 1.71 -0.85 16.11
CA ALA A 126 1.64 0.31 17.01
C ALA A 126 3.00 1.00 17.18
N SER A 127 4.09 0.25 17.18
CA SER A 127 5.43 0.83 17.30
C SER A 127 5.81 1.62 16.06
N ASP A 128 5.45 1.12 14.87
CA ASP A 128 5.67 1.86 13.62
C ASP A 128 4.83 3.15 13.57
N VAL A 129 3.56 3.06 13.96
CA VAL A 129 2.68 4.24 14.04
C VAL A 129 3.29 5.29 14.97
N GLN A 130 3.75 4.88 16.14
CA GLN A 130 4.34 5.79 17.11
C GLN A 130 5.63 6.43 16.57
N LEU A 131 6.44 5.66 15.85
CA LEU A 131 7.64 6.19 15.22
C LEU A 131 7.30 7.28 14.19
N LEU A 132 6.29 7.05 13.36
CA LEU A 132 5.85 8.04 12.39
C LEU A 132 5.32 9.31 13.07
N ILE A 133 4.54 9.18 14.13
CA ILE A 133 4.06 10.33 14.91
C ILE A 133 5.25 11.13 15.46
N THR A 134 6.25 10.45 15.99
CA THR A 134 7.47 11.10 16.50
C THR A 134 8.19 11.88 15.41
N LYS A 135 8.32 11.32 14.23
CA LYS A 135 9.01 11.96 13.10
C LYS A 135 8.25 13.18 12.54
N LYS A 136 6.96 13.30 12.81
CA LYS A 136 6.16 14.45 12.39
C LYS A 136 6.25 15.66 13.33
N ARG A 137 6.84 15.51 14.47
CA ARG A 137 7.02 16.61 15.45
C ARG A 137 8.18 17.52 15.10
#